data_95c2b7fae107ad02ebab0405ba9855d7
#
_entry.id   95c2b7fae107ad02ebab0405ba9855d7
#
_cell.length_a   1.000
_cell.length_b   1.000
_cell.length_c   1.000
_cell.angle_alpha   90.00
_cell.angle_beta   90.00
_cell.angle_gamma   90.00
#
_symmetry.space_group_name_H-M   'P 1'
#
loop_
_entity.id
_entity.type
_entity.pdbx_description
1 polymer ?
#
loop_
_entity_poly.entity_id
_entity_poly.type
_entity_poly.pdbx_seq_one_letter_code
_entity_poly.pdbx_strand_id
1 'polypeptide(L)'
;MISIPSGFNFVGTHCGIKKSKKDLSLFYSAHPCITSAVFTRNLVKASPVIVSKKHLSKSGRNIQAVIVNSGCANACTGRQGLKDAFEMCSLTGECL
;
A
#
# COMPACT_ATOMS: atom_id res chain seq x y z
N MET A 1 16.95 1.35 18.29
CA MET A 1 15.97 0.26 18.34
C MET A 1 14.61 0.78 17.92
N ILE A 2 13.93 0.09 17.03
CA ILE A 2 12.57 0.44 16.59
C ILE A 2 11.59 -0.37 17.42
N SER A 3 10.67 0.31 18.08
CA SER A 3 9.57 -0.34 18.80
C SER A 3 8.33 -0.40 17.91
N ILE A 4 7.68 -1.54 17.86
CA ILE A 4 6.44 -1.74 17.13
C ILE A 4 5.29 -1.68 18.11
N PRO A 5 4.25 -0.84 17.87
CA PRO A 5 3.08 -0.81 18.72
C PRO A 5 2.41 -2.18 18.81
N SER A 6 1.84 -2.48 19.96
CA SER A 6 1.09 -3.72 20.17
C SER A 6 -0.08 -3.82 19.19
N GLY A 7 -0.30 -4.99 18.63
CA GLY A 7 -1.37 -5.25 17.66
C GLY A 7 -0.97 -4.99 16.21
N PHE A 8 0.24 -4.48 15.96
CA PHE A 8 0.77 -4.27 14.61
C PHE A 8 1.86 -5.28 14.31
N ASN A 9 1.86 -5.74 13.07
CA ASN A 9 2.90 -6.60 12.52
C ASN A 9 3.38 -6.00 11.20
N PHE A 10 4.63 -6.25 10.85
CA PHE A 10 5.11 -5.90 9.53
C PHE A 10 6.12 -6.91 9.02
N VAL A 11 6.24 -6.98 7.71
CA VAL A 11 7.18 -7.87 7.02
C VAL A 11 7.72 -7.16 5.79
N GLY A 12 8.96 -7.43 5.48
CA GLY A 12 9.59 -7.02 4.23
C GLY A 12 10.20 -8.22 3.55
N THR A 13 10.07 -8.29 2.23
CA THR A 13 10.56 -9.42 1.45
C THR A 13 11.01 -8.99 0.07
N HIS A 14 11.69 -9.88 -0.63
CA HIS A 14 12.03 -9.74 -2.04
C HIS A 14 11.01 -10.50 -2.88
N CYS A 15 10.33 -9.80 -3.80
CA CYS A 15 9.33 -10.41 -4.68
C CYS A 15 9.69 -10.33 -6.16
N GLY A 16 10.87 -9.81 -6.50
CA GLY A 16 11.36 -9.78 -7.87
C GLY A 16 11.25 -8.45 -8.62
N ILE A 17 10.79 -7.38 -7.97
CA ILE A 17 10.77 -6.05 -8.56
C ILE A 17 12.18 -5.50 -8.70
N LYS A 18 12.97 -5.58 -7.63
CA LYS A 18 14.40 -5.29 -7.64
C LYS A 18 15.19 -6.57 -7.86
N LYS A 19 16.44 -6.44 -8.28
CA LYS A 19 17.28 -7.58 -8.62
C LYS A 19 17.56 -8.49 -7.43
N SER A 20 17.85 -7.96 -6.25
CA SER A 20 18.24 -8.75 -5.07
C SER A 20 17.80 -8.18 -3.74
N LYS A 21 17.46 -6.89 -3.66
CA LYS A 21 17.06 -6.24 -2.40
C LYS A 21 15.61 -6.47 -2.08
N LYS A 22 15.26 -6.33 -0.81
CA LYS A 22 13.85 -6.33 -0.38
C LYS A 22 13.10 -5.21 -1.10
N ASP A 23 11.95 -5.50 -1.65
CA ASP A 23 11.20 -4.60 -2.52
C ASP A 23 9.70 -4.57 -2.25
N LEU A 24 9.24 -5.35 -1.30
CA LEU A 24 7.83 -5.40 -0.88
C LEU A 24 7.75 -5.43 0.63
N SER A 25 6.85 -4.63 1.19
CA SER A 25 6.57 -4.65 2.63
C SER A 25 5.08 -4.55 2.90
N LEU A 26 4.68 -5.12 4.03
CA LEU A 26 3.30 -5.10 4.49
C LEU A 26 3.28 -4.67 5.95
N PHE A 27 2.43 -3.70 6.26
CA PHE A 27 2.06 -3.34 7.62
C PHE A 27 0.64 -3.84 7.87
N TYR A 28 0.42 -4.52 8.96
CA TYR A 28 -0.87 -5.13 9.25
C TYR A 28 -1.28 -4.90 10.70
N SER A 29 -2.52 -4.48 10.89
CA SER A 29 -3.15 -4.36 12.20
C SER A 29 -4.15 -5.50 12.40
N ALA A 30 -4.10 -6.13 13.57
CA ALA A 30 -5.08 -7.16 13.94
C ALA A 30 -6.51 -6.61 14.08
N HIS A 31 -6.65 -5.30 14.25
CA HIS A 31 -7.93 -4.63 14.40
C HIS A 31 -8.08 -3.50 13.40
N PRO A 32 -9.32 -3.19 12.96
CA PRO A 32 -9.58 -2.02 12.12
C PRO A 32 -9.09 -0.74 12.78
N CYS A 33 -8.46 0.11 11.99
CA CYS A 33 -7.87 1.37 12.46
C CYS A 33 -8.53 2.56 11.79
N ILE A 34 -8.70 3.63 12.56
CA ILE A 34 -8.97 4.95 12.01
C ILE A 34 -7.66 5.46 11.41
N THR A 35 -7.69 5.82 10.13
CA THR A 35 -6.49 6.14 9.39
C THR A 35 -6.61 7.51 8.73
N SER A 36 -5.54 8.28 8.81
CA SER A 36 -5.41 9.58 8.14
C SER A 36 -4.16 9.57 7.28
N ALA A 37 -4.19 10.29 6.17
CA ALA A 37 -3.06 10.41 5.28
C ALA A 37 -3.04 11.78 4.60
N VAL A 38 -1.86 12.16 4.14
CA VAL A 38 -1.66 13.33 3.30
C VAL A 38 -1.14 12.89 1.94
N PHE A 39 -1.60 13.56 0.89
CA PHE A 39 -1.29 13.19 -0.48
C PHE A 39 -0.75 14.40 -1.24
N THR A 40 -0.02 14.12 -2.31
CA THR A 40 0.49 15.16 -3.21
C THR A 40 -0.66 15.97 -3.83
N ARG A 41 -0.41 17.26 -4.09
CA ARG A 41 -1.30 18.13 -4.85
C ARG A 41 -1.01 18.12 -6.35
N ASN A 42 -0.02 17.39 -6.81
CA ASN A 42 0.28 17.26 -8.22
C ASN A 42 -0.95 16.79 -9.00
N LEU A 43 -1.16 17.38 -10.16
CA LEU A 43 -2.23 16.94 -11.07
C LEU A 43 -1.92 15.57 -11.67
N VAL A 44 -0.65 15.29 -11.91
CA VAL A 44 -0.21 13.97 -12.38
C VAL A 44 0.13 13.12 -11.18
N LYS A 45 -0.78 12.22 -10.81
CA LYS A 45 -0.63 11.34 -9.64
C LYS A 45 -0.34 9.92 -10.07
N ALA A 46 0.56 9.26 -9.34
CA ALA A 46 0.79 7.82 -9.52
C ALA A 46 -0.45 7.02 -9.11
N SER A 47 -0.64 5.88 -9.73
CA SER A 47 -1.80 5.01 -9.46
C SER A 47 -1.94 4.64 -7.98
N PRO A 48 -0.88 4.31 -7.23
CA PRO A 48 -1.00 4.04 -5.80
C PRO A 48 -1.59 5.19 -5.00
N VAL A 49 -1.28 6.43 -5.37
CA VAL A 49 -1.85 7.63 -4.71
C VAL A 49 -3.35 7.69 -4.92
N ILE A 50 -3.80 7.47 -6.16
CA ILE A 50 -5.22 7.48 -6.52
C ILE A 50 -5.98 6.40 -5.77
N VAL A 51 -5.47 5.19 -5.76
CA VAL A 51 -6.08 4.03 -5.10
C VAL A 51 -6.13 4.22 -3.58
N SER A 52 -5.02 4.66 -2.98
CA SER A 52 -4.96 4.89 -1.52
C SER A 52 -5.95 5.96 -1.08
N LYS A 53 -6.04 7.05 -1.82
CA LYS A 53 -6.99 8.14 -1.53
C LYS A 53 -8.43 7.64 -1.63
N LYS A 54 -8.74 6.83 -2.63
CA LYS A 54 -10.07 6.24 -2.82
C LYS A 54 -10.43 5.28 -1.69
N HIS A 55 -9.52 4.39 -1.31
CA HIS A 55 -9.73 3.45 -0.21
C HIS A 55 -9.92 4.17 1.12
N LEU A 56 -9.11 5.19 1.38
CA LEU A 56 -9.20 5.97 2.61
C LEU A 56 -10.53 6.72 2.69
N SER A 57 -11.00 7.30 1.59
CA SER A 57 -12.30 7.96 1.51
C SER A 57 -13.46 7.02 1.80
N LYS A 58 -13.38 5.78 1.32
CA LYS A 58 -14.41 4.76 1.48
C LYS A 58 -14.38 4.08 2.85
N SER A 59 -13.20 3.82 3.39
CA SER A 59 -13.00 2.90 4.51
C SER A 59 -12.01 3.41 5.55
N GLY A 60 -11.84 4.73 5.68
CA GLY A 60 -10.83 5.33 6.55
C GLY A 60 -10.92 4.94 8.03
N ARG A 61 -12.07 4.42 8.48
CA ARG A 61 -12.27 3.94 9.85
C ARG A 61 -11.96 2.45 10.01
N ASN A 62 -11.71 1.73 8.90
CA ASN A 62 -11.57 0.28 8.90
C ASN A 62 -10.35 -0.19 8.11
N ILE A 63 -9.31 0.60 8.09
CA ILE A 63 -8.05 0.21 7.43
C ILE A 63 -7.27 -0.74 8.34
N GLN A 64 -6.79 -1.85 7.79
CA GLN A 64 -6.01 -2.83 8.53
C GLN A 64 -4.63 -3.10 7.94
N ALA A 65 -4.39 -2.69 6.69
CA ALA A 65 -3.13 -3.02 6.03
C ALA A 65 -2.65 -1.91 5.11
N VAL A 66 -1.34 -1.79 5.01
CA VAL A 66 -0.67 -0.96 4.01
C VAL A 66 0.37 -1.84 3.32
N ILE A 67 0.21 -1.99 2.01
CA ILE A 67 1.19 -2.70 1.17
C ILE A 67 2.05 -1.67 0.44
N VAL A 68 3.35 -1.84 0.48
CA VAL A 68 4.32 -0.90 -0.07
C VAL A 68 5.32 -1.66 -0.93
N ASN A 69 5.56 -1.18 -2.13
CA ASN A 69 6.64 -1.69 -2.96
C ASN A 69 7.68 -0.60 -3.23
N SER A 70 8.88 -1.03 -3.57
CA SER A 70 9.93 -0.16 -4.07
C SER A 70 10.52 -0.73 -5.37
N GLY A 71 11.12 0.14 -6.18
CA GLY A 71 11.71 -0.26 -7.45
C GLY A 71 10.83 -0.05 -8.67
N CYS A 72 9.50 0.14 -8.46
CA CYS A 72 8.55 0.47 -9.53
C CYS A 72 7.49 1.41 -8.96
N ALA A 73 7.50 2.66 -9.37
CA ALA A 73 6.61 3.69 -8.82
C ALA A 73 5.17 3.58 -9.33
N ASN A 74 4.93 2.86 -10.42
CA ASN A 74 3.63 2.78 -11.08
C ASN A 74 3.07 4.18 -11.39
N ALA A 75 3.92 5.05 -11.91
CA ALA A 75 3.56 6.41 -12.29
C ALA A 75 3.45 6.50 -13.82
N CYS A 76 2.48 7.28 -14.30
CA CYS A 76 2.23 7.49 -15.74
C CYS A 76 1.99 6.19 -16.52
N THR A 77 1.32 5.24 -15.90
CA THR A 77 1.08 3.90 -16.45
C THR A 77 -0.34 3.71 -17.00
N GLY A 78 -1.16 4.75 -16.97
CA GLY A 78 -2.50 4.73 -17.52
C GLY A 78 -3.46 3.78 -16.80
N ARG A 79 -4.43 3.26 -17.54
CA ARG A 79 -5.47 2.37 -16.99
C ARG A 79 -4.91 1.07 -16.44
N GLN A 80 -3.89 0.51 -17.10
CA GLN A 80 -3.27 -0.74 -16.64
C GLN A 80 -2.61 -0.57 -15.28
N GLY A 81 -1.88 0.54 -15.08
CA GLY A 81 -1.26 0.82 -13.78
C GLY A 81 -2.29 1.00 -12.66
N LEU A 82 -3.41 1.65 -12.95
CA LEU A 82 -4.49 1.80 -11.99
C LEU A 82 -5.11 0.45 -11.63
N LYS A 83 -5.36 -0.39 -12.62
CA LYS A 83 -5.87 -1.75 -12.42
C LYS A 83 -4.90 -2.57 -11.58
N ASP A 84 -3.62 -2.50 -11.88
CA ASP A 84 -2.57 -3.22 -11.14
C ASP A 84 -2.52 -2.79 -9.67
N ALA A 85 -2.66 -1.50 -9.40
CA ALA A 85 -2.69 -0.99 -8.03
C ALA A 85 -3.91 -1.51 -7.24
N PHE A 86 -5.08 -1.51 -7.84
CA PHE A 86 -6.28 -2.11 -7.23
C PHE A 86 -6.10 -3.61 -6.99
N GLU A 87 -5.56 -4.32 -7.96
CA GLU A 87 -5.32 -5.76 -7.85
C GLU A 87 -4.32 -6.09 -6.74
N MET A 88 -3.28 -5.30 -6.60
CA MET A 88 -2.30 -5.45 -5.52
C MET A 88 -2.96 -5.37 -4.14
N CYS A 89 -3.87 -4.41 -3.95
CA CYS A 89 -4.63 -4.30 -2.71
C CYS A 89 -5.61 -5.47 -2.52
N SER A 90 -6.29 -5.87 -3.58
CA SER A 90 -7.24 -6.98 -3.55
C SER A 90 -6.56 -8.29 -3.18
N LEU A 91 -5.44 -8.61 -3.80
CA LEU A 91 -4.64 -9.80 -3.49
C LEU A 91 -4.10 -9.77 -2.06
N THR A 92 -3.67 -8.62 -1.59
CA THR A 92 -3.24 -8.45 -0.21
C THR A 92 -4.36 -8.77 0.76
N GLY A 93 -5.56 -8.25 0.50
CA GLY A 93 -6.74 -8.53 1.32
C GLY A 93 -7.13 -10.00 1.35
N GLU A 94 -6.99 -10.72 0.23
CA GLU A 94 -7.25 -12.15 0.17
C GLU A 94 -6.26 -12.97 1.00
N CYS A 95 -5.03 -12.48 1.15
CA CYS A 95 -3.99 -13.16 1.94
C CYS A 95 -4.13 -12.92 3.45
N LEU A 96 -4.89 -11.96 3.84
CA LEU A 96 -5.12 -11.59 5.23
C LEU A 96 -6.51 -12.08 5.68
#